data_932bb7e2f66d5858154cf8fab88f321a
#
_entry.id   932bb7e2f66d5858154cf8fab88f321a
#
_cell.length_a   1.000
_cell.length_b   1.000
_cell.length_c   1.000
_cell.angle_alpha   90.00
_cell.angle_beta   90.00
_cell.angle_gamma   90.00
#
_symmetry.space_group_name_H-M   'P 1'
#
loop_
_entity.id
_entity.type
_entity.pdbx_description
1 polymer ?
#
loop_
_entity_poly.entity_id
_entity_poly.type
_entity_poly.pdbx_seq_one_letter_code
_entity_poly.pdbx_strand_id
1 'polypeptide(L)'
;AMRARSVDRPPVWFMRQAGRSLPEYREVRAGVPMLDACLDPALAAEITLQPVRRHGVDAAIFFSDIVVPVKCAGVDVVITPGVGPVVAEPFAAQSDLARLPAPTPDMFDAVAAGVRTTVAELGATPLIGFAGAPFTVASYLIEGGPSRDLPRTKAMIIREPELFSALLGRLADLAAAFLRAQILAGASAMQLFDSWVGALPARLYREHVLPHSERVFAQVADLGVPRVHFGV
;
A
#
# COMPACT_ATOMS: atom_id res chain seq x y z
N ALA A 1 -22.57 4.67 -1.07
CA ALA A 1 -21.93 5.86 -0.50
C ALA A 1 -20.83 6.41 -1.40
N MET A 2 -19.67 5.76 -1.55
CA MET A 2 -18.54 6.29 -2.38
C MET A 2 -18.92 6.59 -3.85
N ARG A 3 -19.94 5.93 -4.41
CA ARG A 3 -20.50 6.20 -5.75
C ARG A 3 -21.73 7.13 -5.72
N ALA A 4 -21.88 7.96 -4.68
CA ALA A 4 -23.01 8.86 -4.47
C ALA A 4 -24.41 8.20 -4.52
N ARG A 5 -24.49 6.89 -4.23
CA ARG A 5 -25.77 6.20 -4.10
C ARG A 5 -26.34 6.41 -2.70
N SER A 6 -27.67 6.51 -2.60
CA SER A 6 -28.37 6.54 -1.31
C SER A 6 -28.07 5.27 -0.52
N VAL A 7 -27.85 5.43 0.77
CA VAL A 7 -27.67 4.37 1.75
C VAL A 7 -28.53 4.68 2.96
N ASP A 8 -29.06 3.66 3.62
CA ASP A 8 -29.96 3.76 4.78
C ASP A 8 -29.22 4.13 6.08
N ARG A 9 -27.91 3.86 6.14
CA ARG A 9 -27.03 4.25 7.25
C ARG A 9 -25.60 4.52 6.75
N PRO A 10 -24.77 5.30 7.49
CA PRO A 10 -23.36 5.45 7.16
C PRO A 10 -22.66 4.09 7.15
N PRO A 11 -21.95 3.73 6.04
CA PRO A 11 -21.18 2.50 6.00
C PRO A 11 -19.98 2.59 6.94
N VAL A 12 -19.67 1.45 7.59
CA VAL A 12 -18.57 1.35 8.55
C VAL A 12 -17.58 0.29 8.10
N TRP A 13 -16.34 0.67 7.98
CA TRP A 13 -15.18 -0.22 7.90
C TRP A 13 -14.02 0.41 8.67
N PHE A 14 -13.01 -0.40 8.99
CA PHE A 14 -11.82 0.08 9.70
C PHE A 14 -10.61 -0.01 8.79
N MET A 15 -9.74 1.00 8.83
CA MET A 15 -8.52 1.05 8.02
C MET A 15 -7.61 -0.18 8.23
N ARG A 16 -7.59 -0.73 9.46
CA ARG A 16 -6.89 -1.96 9.83
C ARG A 16 -7.85 -2.92 10.52
N GLN A 17 -8.56 -3.71 9.74
CA GLN A 17 -9.54 -4.67 10.25
C GLN A 17 -8.89 -5.99 10.64
N ALA A 18 -8.04 -6.55 9.77
CA ALA A 18 -7.27 -7.75 10.05
C ALA A 18 -6.11 -7.45 11.00
N GLY A 19 -5.80 -8.36 11.89
CA GLY A 19 -4.64 -8.19 12.75
C GLY A 19 -4.68 -8.99 14.05
N ARG A 20 -3.72 -8.71 14.91
CA ARG A 20 -3.43 -9.46 16.15
C ARG A 20 -4.56 -9.45 17.18
N SER A 21 -5.53 -8.59 17.05
CA SER A 21 -6.75 -8.58 17.89
C SER A 21 -7.63 -9.82 17.66
N LEU A 22 -7.54 -10.42 16.46
CA LEU A 22 -8.33 -11.59 16.09
C LEU A 22 -7.58 -12.88 16.45
N PRO A 23 -8.16 -13.79 17.27
CA PRO A 23 -7.54 -15.08 17.57
C PRO A 23 -7.24 -15.88 16.32
N GLU A 24 -8.20 -15.98 15.38
CA GLU A 24 -8.07 -16.68 14.12
C GLU A 24 -6.92 -16.12 13.25
N TYR A 25 -6.66 -14.83 13.29
CA TYR A 25 -5.48 -14.24 12.63
C TYR A 25 -4.18 -14.79 13.22
N ARG A 26 -4.10 -14.88 14.56
CA ARG A 26 -2.91 -15.39 15.24
C ARG A 26 -2.65 -16.86 14.93
N GLU A 27 -3.72 -17.65 14.77
CA GLU A 27 -3.62 -19.06 14.41
C GLU A 27 -3.07 -19.26 13.02
N VAL A 28 -3.68 -18.64 11.99
CA VAL A 28 -3.26 -18.80 10.59
C VAL A 28 -1.90 -18.16 10.29
N ARG A 29 -1.48 -17.20 11.13
CA ARG A 29 -0.20 -16.49 10.99
C ARG A 29 0.94 -17.12 11.78
N ALA A 30 0.69 -18.16 12.57
CA ALA A 30 1.71 -18.77 13.41
C ALA A 30 2.87 -19.30 12.54
N GLY A 31 4.07 -18.80 12.78
CA GLY A 31 5.29 -19.19 12.06
C GLY A 31 5.44 -18.65 10.63
N VAL A 32 4.46 -17.89 10.10
CA VAL A 32 4.53 -17.33 8.75
C VAL A 32 4.98 -15.86 8.79
N PRO A 33 6.04 -15.44 8.09
CA PRO A 33 6.43 -14.03 7.99
C PRO A 33 5.34 -13.15 7.35
N MET A 34 5.32 -11.85 7.71
CA MET A 34 4.24 -10.94 7.28
C MET A 34 4.14 -10.82 5.76
N LEU A 35 5.27 -10.61 5.09
CA LEU A 35 5.28 -10.42 3.64
C LEU A 35 4.97 -11.71 2.89
N ASP A 36 5.38 -12.86 3.43
CA ASP A 36 5.06 -14.17 2.84
C ASP A 36 3.54 -14.42 2.90
N ALA A 37 2.91 -14.06 4.03
CA ALA A 37 1.45 -14.14 4.16
C ALA A 37 0.71 -13.19 3.20
N CYS A 38 1.28 -12.02 2.88
CA CYS A 38 0.71 -11.10 1.89
C CYS A 38 0.84 -11.63 0.46
N LEU A 39 1.82 -12.48 0.20
CA LEU A 39 2.12 -13.07 -1.11
C LEU A 39 1.57 -14.49 -1.28
N ASP A 40 0.98 -15.08 -0.24
CA ASP A 40 0.20 -16.30 -0.33
C ASP A 40 -1.27 -15.95 -0.62
N PRO A 41 -1.80 -16.27 -1.82
CA PRO A 41 -3.15 -15.88 -2.22
C PRO A 41 -4.25 -16.41 -1.30
N ALA A 42 -4.12 -17.65 -0.83
CA ALA A 42 -5.13 -18.29 0.02
C ALA A 42 -5.11 -17.68 1.42
N LEU A 43 -3.92 -17.48 1.98
CA LEU A 43 -3.74 -16.91 3.30
C LEU A 43 -4.15 -15.43 3.35
N ALA A 44 -3.77 -14.65 2.34
CA ALA A 44 -4.19 -13.25 2.22
C ALA A 44 -5.71 -13.11 2.12
N ALA A 45 -6.37 -13.99 1.36
CA ALA A 45 -7.83 -14.03 1.25
C ALA A 45 -8.48 -14.38 2.60
N GLU A 46 -8.06 -15.45 3.25
CA GLU A 46 -8.59 -15.87 4.55
C GLU A 46 -8.45 -14.75 5.58
N ILE A 47 -7.28 -14.14 5.70
CA ILE A 47 -7.04 -13.04 6.66
C ILE A 47 -7.92 -11.82 6.34
N THR A 48 -8.15 -11.51 5.06
CA THR A 48 -9.04 -10.41 4.65
C THR A 48 -10.48 -10.67 5.08
N LEU A 49 -10.95 -11.92 5.00
CA LEU A 49 -12.32 -12.31 5.28
C LEU A 49 -12.63 -12.41 6.78
N GLN A 50 -11.65 -12.70 7.62
CA GLN A 50 -11.84 -12.87 9.07
C GLN A 50 -12.56 -11.69 9.74
N PRO A 51 -12.13 -10.43 9.59
CA PRO A 51 -12.83 -9.30 10.20
C PRO A 51 -14.21 -9.04 9.58
N VAL A 52 -14.43 -9.37 8.32
CA VAL A 52 -15.75 -9.25 7.67
C VAL A 52 -16.73 -10.22 8.32
N ARG A 53 -16.33 -11.48 8.45
CA ARG A 53 -17.16 -12.53 9.09
C ARG A 53 -17.42 -12.22 10.56
N ARG A 54 -16.42 -11.70 11.29
CA ARG A 54 -16.52 -11.43 12.73
C ARG A 54 -17.31 -10.17 13.07
N HIS A 55 -17.13 -9.10 12.30
CA HIS A 55 -17.63 -7.77 12.66
C HIS A 55 -18.78 -7.29 11.77
N GLY A 56 -19.07 -7.95 10.66
CA GLY A 56 -20.12 -7.54 9.72
C GLY A 56 -19.90 -6.14 9.15
N VAL A 57 -18.65 -5.78 8.86
CA VAL A 57 -18.29 -4.47 8.29
C VAL A 57 -18.80 -4.30 6.86
N ASP A 58 -19.02 -3.05 6.45
CA ASP A 58 -19.62 -2.72 5.15
C ASP A 58 -18.62 -2.73 3.98
N ALA A 59 -17.33 -2.89 4.26
CA ALA A 59 -16.30 -3.09 3.26
C ALA A 59 -15.14 -3.93 3.83
N ALA A 60 -14.53 -4.75 2.99
CA ALA A 60 -13.27 -5.42 3.28
C ALA A 60 -12.10 -4.54 2.86
N ILE A 61 -10.99 -4.60 3.58
CA ILE A 61 -9.67 -4.08 3.16
C ILE A 61 -8.79 -5.28 2.86
N PHE A 62 -8.23 -5.36 1.66
CA PHE A 62 -7.36 -6.46 1.29
C PHE A 62 -6.16 -6.56 2.23
N PHE A 63 -5.86 -7.75 2.73
CA PHE A 63 -4.71 -7.96 3.60
C PHE A 63 -3.41 -7.89 2.79
N SER A 64 -2.65 -6.85 3.02
CA SER A 64 -1.36 -6.57 2.38
C SER A 64 -0.54 -5.63 3.25
N ASP A 65 0.62 -5.21 2.76
CA ASP A 65 1.44 -4.16 3.35
C ASP A 65 1.87 -3.15 2.28
N ILE A 66 2.12 -1.90 2.69
CA ILE A 66 2.54 -0.82 1.78
C ILE A 66 3.90 -1.07 1.15
N VAL A 67 4.73 -1.96 1.71
CA VAL A 67 6.04 -2.33 1.16
C VAL A 67 6.01 -3.60 0.29
N VAL A 68 4.86 -4.26 0.15
CA VAL A 68 4.71 -5.41 -0.77
C VAL A 68 5.15 -5.07 -2.19
N PRO A 69 4.79 -3.92 -2.78
CA PRO A 69 5.24 -3.58 -4.13
C PRO A 69 6.76 -3.53 -4.27
N VAL A 70 7.47 -2.92 -3.31
CA VAL A 70 8.93 -2.84 -3.34
C VAL A 70 9.59 -4.20 -3.06
N LYS A 71 8.96 -5.06 -2.25
CA LYS A 71 9.39 -6.46 -2.07
C LYS A 71 9.28 -7.23 -3.37
N CYS A 72 8.17 -7.11 -4.10
CA CYS A 72 7.98 -7.72 -5.42
C CYS A 72 8.97 -7.19 -6.46
N ALA A 73 9.38 -5.93 -6.34
CA ALA A 73 10.41 -5.33 -7.20
C ALA A 73 11.84 -5.83 -6.87
N GLY A 74 12.02 -6.65 -5.83
CA GLY A 74 13.31 -7.24 -5.44
C GLY A 74 14.08 -6.48 -4.37
N VAL A 75 13.49 -5.44 -3.77
CA VAL A 75 14.13 -4.73 -2.64
C VAL A 75 14.16 -5.63 -1.41
N ASP A 76 15.32 -5.74 -0.77
CA ASP A 76 15.44 -6.46 0.50
C ASP A 76 14.81 -5.67 1.64
N VAL A 77 13.55 -5.98 1.88
CA VAL A 77 12.73 -5.41 2.95
C VAL A 77 12.06 -6.53 3.75
N VAL A 78 12.04 -6.37 5.06
CA VAL A 78 11.41 -7.30 6.01
C VAL A 78 10.51 -6.53 6.98
N ILE A 79 9.49 -7.19 7.52
CA ILE A 79 8.68 -6.63 8.60
C ILE A 79 9.18 -7.20 9.94
N THR A 80 9.84 -6.36 10.71
CA THR A 80 10.35 -6.73 12.03
C THR A 80 9.26 -6.54 13.09
N PRO A 81 8.90 -7.59 13.86
CA PRO A 81 7.89 -7.48 14.90
C PRO A 81 8.21 -6.37 15.90
N GLY A 82 7.23 -5.50 16.18
CA GLY A 82 7.38 -4.37 17.09
C GLY A 82 8.10 -3.15 16.53
N VAL A 83 8.74 -3.28 15.37
CA VAL A 83 9.46 -2.19 14.67
C VAL A 83 8.67 -1.74 13.43
N GLY A 84 8.38 -2.65 12.53
CA GLY A 84 7.77 -2.38 11.23
C GLY A 84 8.70 -2.72 10.06
N PRO A 85 8.49 -2.12 8.88
CA PRO A 85 9.36 -2.33 7.72
C PRO A 85 10.80 -1.90 8.00
N VAL A 86 11.76 -2.77 7.66
CA VAL A 86 13.20 -2.50 7.72
C VAL A 86 13.81 -2.83 6.38
N VAL A 87 14.58 -1.90 5.83
CA VAL A 87 15.29 -2.02 4.55
C VAL A 87 16.76 -2.21 4.84
N ALA A 88 17.33 -3.33 4.39
CA ALA A 88 18.72 -3.69 4.68
C ALA A 88 19.71 -2.64 4.16
N GLU A 89 19.46 -2.12 2.95
CA GLU A 89 20.30 -1.11 2.31
C GLU A 89 19.46 0.13 1.98
N PRO A 90 19.52 1.22 2.80
CA PRO A 90 18.79 2.44 2.53
C PRO A 90 19.16 3.07 1.18
N PHE A 91 18.19 3.76 0.57
CA PHE A 91 18.38 4.49 -0.69
C PHE A 91 19.02 5.85 -0.39
N ALA A 92 20.19 6.09 -0.98
CA ALA A 92 20.97 7.31 -0.73
C ALA A 92 21.57 7.93 -2.00
N ALA A 93 21.67 7.18 -3.10
CA ALA A 93 22.35 7.61 -4.31
C ALA A 93 21.56 7.27 -5.57
N GLN A 94 21.92 7.91 -6.68
CA GLN A 94 21.32 7.67 -8.01
C GLN A 94 21.43 6.20 -8.44
N SER A 95 22.52 5.52 -8.09
CA SER A 95 22.72 4.08 -8.36
C SER A 95 21.66 3.20 -7.71
N ASP A 96 21.12 3.60 -6.55
CA ASP A 96 20.11 2.82 -5.83
C ASP A 96 18.78 2.71 -6.58
N LEU A 97 18.50 3.65 -7.47
CA LEU A 97 17.30 3.61 -8.30
C LEU A 97 17.26 2.34 -9.18
N ALA A 98 18.39 1.75 -9.51
CA ALA A 98 18.43 0.50 -10.28
C ALA A 98 17.77 -0.68 -9.55
N ARG A 99 17.65 -0.62 -8.23
CA ARG A 99 16.95 -1.62 -7.39
C ARG A 99 15.42 -1.55 -7.48
N LEU A 100 14.90 -0.51 -8.14
CA LEU A 100 13.46 -0.35 -8.42
C LEU A 100 13.24 -0.40 -9.94
N PRO A 101 13.18 -1.59 -10.54
CA PRO A 101 12.89 -1.75 -11.95
C PRO A 101 11.47 -1.27 -12.29
N ALA A 102 11.20 -1.05 -13.57
CA ALA A 102 9.84 -0.83 -14.03
C ALA A 102 8.97 -2.05 -13.71
N PRO A 103 7.71 -1.85 -13.28
CA PRO A 103 6.81 -2.97 -12.99
C PRO A 103 6.55 -3.80 -14.26
N THR A 104 6.61 -5.13 -14.10
CA THR A 104 6.23 -6.09 -15.15
C THR A 104 4.78 -6.52 -14.99
N PRO A 105 4.11 -7.02 -16.06
CA PRO A 105 2.71 -7.43 -15.99
C PRO A 105 2.41 -8.50 -14.94
N ASP A 106 3.35 -9.41 -14.69
CA ASP A 106 3.25 -10.56 -13.79
C ASP A 106 3.73 -10.29 -12.35
N MET A 107 4.36 -9.13 -12.11
CA MET A 107 4.98 -8.80 -10.82
C MET A 107 4.03 -8.96 -9.63
N PHE A 108 2.72 -8.78 -9.83
CA PHE A 108 1.70 -8.81 -8.77
C PHE A 108 0.68 -9.94 -8.93
N ASP A 109 1.01 -11.00 -9.66
CA ASP A 109 0.09 -12.12 -9.94
C ASP A 109 -0.40 -12.82 -8.66
N ALA A 110 0.46 -13.01 -7.67
CA ALA A 110 0.09 -13.58 -6.38
C ALA A 110 -0.95 -12.70 -5.66
N VAL A 111 -0.75 -11.38 -5.66
CA VAL A 111 -1.70 -10.43 -5.07
C VAL A 111 -3.02 -10.43 -5.83
N ALA A 112 -2.98 -10.40 -7.16
CA ALA A 112 -4.17 -10.47 -8.00
C ALA A 112 -4.95 -11.78 -7.78
N ALA A 113 -4.27 -12.91 -7.60
CA ALA A 113 -4.90 -14.19 -7.25
C ALA A 113 -5.60 -14.12 -5.89
N GLY A 114 -4.93 -13.58 -4.86
CA GLY A 114 -5.54 -13.37 -3.53
C GLY A 114 -6.76 -12.47 -3.57
N VAL A 115 -6.72 -11.39 -4.35
CA VAL A 115 -7.87 -10.49 -4.55
C VAL A 115 -9.03 -11.24 -5.22
N ARG A 116 -8.79 -12.01 -6.29
CA ARG A 116 -9.85 -12.82 -6.94
C ARG A 116 -10.50 -13.80 -5.99
N THR A 117 -9.71 -14.53 -5.22
CA THR A 117 -10.22 -15.47 -4.19
C THR A 117 -11.07 -14.74 -3.15
N THR A 118 -10.58 -13.61 -2.65
CA THR A 118 -11.32 -12.78 -1.68
C THR A 118 -12.66 -12.31 -2.24
N VAL A 119 -12.67 -11.74 -3.43
CA VAL A 119 -13.89 -11.20 -4.07
C VAL A 119 -14.93 -12.29 -4.30
N ALA A 120 -14.51 -13.50 -4.68
CA ALA A 120 -15.42 -14.63 -4.89
C ALA A 120 -16.19 -15.01 -3.61
N GLU A 121 -15.57 -14.83 -2.44
CA GLU A 121 -16.19 -15.16 -1.14
C GLU A 121 -16.93 -13.98 -0.48
N LEU A 122 -16.61 -12.74 -0.84
CA LEU A 122 -17.23 -11.54 -0.24
C LEU A 122 -18.70 -11.32 -0.62
N GLY A 123 -19.17 -11.91 -1.71
CA GLY A 123 -20.51 -11.69 -2.23
C GLY A 123 -20.77 -10.21 -2.54
N ALA A 124 -21.70 -9.57 -1.84
CA ALA A 124 -22.05 -8.16 -2.05
C ALA A 124 -21.13 -7.17 -1.32
N THR A 125 -20.28 -7.62 -0.40
CA THR A 125 -19.37 -6.75 0.37
C THR A 125 -18.24 -6.25 -0.53
N PRO A 126 -18.07 -4.92 -0.72
CA PRO A 126 -17.02 -4.39 -1.57
C PRO A 126 -15.64 -4.61 -0.95
N LEU A 127 -14.66 -4.88 -1.81
CA LEU A 127 -13.25 -4.95 -1.44
C LEU A 127 -12.56 -3.63 -1.78
N ILE A 128 -11.84 -3.06 -0.83
CA ILE A 128 -10.96 -1.90 -1.01
C ILE A 128 -9.54 -2.43 -1.15
N GLY A 129 -8.93 -2.22 -2.32
CA GLY A 129 -7.50 -2.40 -2.53
C GLY A 129 -6.73 -1.17 -2.05
N PHE A 130 -5.42 -1.30 -1.80
CA PHE A 130 -4.61 -0.16 -1.41
C PHE A 130 -3.15 -0.28 -1.83
N ALA A 131 -2.45 0.86 -1.78
CA ALA A 131 -0.99 0.94 -1.88
C ALA A 131 -0.46 2.01 -0.93
N GLY A 132 0.82 1.94 -0.60
CA GLY A 132 1.53 3.05 0.02
C GLY A 132 1.75 4.18 -0.99
N ALA A 133 1.58 5.42 -0.54
CA ALA A 133 1.90 6.58 -1.36
C ALA A 133 3.42 6.70 -1.57
N PRO A 134 3.86 7.27 -2.69
CA PRO A 134 5.26 7.39 -3.02
C PRO A 134 6.11 8.00 -1.90
N PHE A 135 5.65 9.06 -1.25
CA PHE A 135 6.38 9.71 -0.15
C PHE A 135 6.55 8.79 1.06
N THR A 136 5.47 8.16 1.53
CA THR A 136 5.53 7.28 2.69
C THR A 136 6.45 6.08 2.43
N VAL A 137 6.37 5.46 1.25
CA VAL A 137 7.26 4.33 0.89
C VAL A 137 8.70 4.79 0.71
N ALA A 138 8.94 5.92 0.02
CA ALA A 138 10.28 6.51 -0.12
C ALA A 138 10.92 6.78 1.24
N SER A 139 10.15 7.28 2.20
CA SER A 139 10.65 7.55 3.54
C SER A 139 11.17 6.28 4.21
N TYR A 140 10.48 5.13 4.11
CA TYR A 140 11.00 3.85 4.59
C TYR A 140 12.29 3.44 3.88
N LEU A 141 12.35 3.62 2.56
CA LEU A 141 13.54 3.25 1.78
C LEU A 141 14.75 4.12 2.12
N ILE A 142 14.55 5.43 2.30
CA ILE A 142 15.64 6.39 2.59
C ILE A 142 16.11 6.29 4.04
N GLU A 143 15.18 6.19 5.00
CA GLU A 143 15.53 6.09 6.42
C GLU A 143 16.06 4.69 6.79
N GLY A 144 15.74 3.66 6.02
CA GLY A 144 16.04 2.26 6.31
C GLY A 144 15.04 1.60 7.25
N GLY A 145 14.02 2.33 7.71
CA GLY A 145 13.01 1.85 8.65
C GLY A 145 12.10 2.97 9.14
N PRO A 146 11.29 2.72 10.19
CA PRO A 146 10.45 3.74 10.79
C PRO A 146 11.29 4.89 11.36
N SER A 147 10.88 6.12 11.07
CA SER A 147 11.54 7.33 11.56
C SER A 147 10.49 8.37 11.94
N ARG A 148 10.61 8.94 13.12
CA ARG A 148 9.67 9.96 13.61
C ARG A 148 9.83 11.29 12.87
N ASP A 149 11.07 11.71 12.66
CA ASP A 149 11.37 13.07 12.19
C ASP A 149 11.84 13.11 10.74
N LEU A 150 12.05 11.96 10.09
CA LEU A 150 12.45 11.80 8.69
C LEU A 150 13.66 12.67 8.29
N PRO A 151 14.78 12.65 9.05
CA PRO A 151 15.89 13.58 8.82
C PRO A 151 16.59 13.34 7.47
N ARG A 152 16.80 12.07 7.07
CA ARG A 152 17.44 11.73 5.79
C ARG A 152 16.52 12.08 4.62
N THR A 153 15.23 11.77 4.72
CA THR A 153 14.23 12.10 3.72
C THR A 153 14.14 13.61 3.50
N LYS A 154 14.03 14.39 4.57
CA LYS A 154 14.01 15.86 4.49
C LYS A 154 15.32 16.43 3.93
N ALA A 155 16.47 15.85 4.29
CA ALA A 155 17.74 16.25 3.74
C ALA A 155 17.83 15.98 2.23
N MET A 156 17.35 14.83 1.75
CA MET A 156 17.33 14.48 0.33
C MET A 156 16.42 15.42 -0.46
N ILE A 157 15.23 15.78 0.03
CA ILE A 157 14.33 16.76 -0.60
C ILE A 157 15.06 18.08 -0.88
N ILE A 158 15.90 18.54 0.06
CA ILE A 158 16.54 19.85 -0.01
C ILE A 158 17.85 19.79 -0.82
N ARG A 159 18.65 18.75 -0.63
CA ARG A 159 20.00 18.66 -1.19
C ARG A 159 20.05 18.00 -2.56
N GLU A 160 19.13 17.06 -2.81
CA GLU A 160 19.09 16.21 -4.00
C GLU A 160 17.66 16.07 -4.54
N PRO A 161 16.97 17.20 -4.85
CA PRO A 161 15.55 17.18 -5.23
C PRO A 161 15.28 16.37 -6.50
N GLU A 162 16.23 16.30 -7.42
CA GLU A 162 16.12 15.50 -8.64
C GLU A 162 16.16 14.00 -8.35
N LEU A 163 17.07 13.56 -7.48
CA LEU A 163 17.13 12.17 -7.02
C LEU A 163 15.85 11.78 -6.27
N PHE A 164 15.38 12.65 -5.38
CA PHE A 164 14.14 12.44 -4.65
C PHE A 164 12.95 12.32 -5.60
N SER A 165 12.82 13.22 -6.55
CA SER A 165 11.75 13.18 -7.57
C SER A 165 11.83 11.91 -8.43
N ALA A 166 13.02 11.49 -8.85
CA ALA A 166 13.20 10.26 -9.61
C ALA A 166 12.80 9.02 -8.82
N LEU A 167 13.12 8.96 -7.51
CA LEU A 167 12.70 7.90 -6.61
C LEU A 167 11.17 7.86 -6.47
N LEU A 168 10.54 9.01 -6.20
CA LEU A 168 9.09 9.09 -6.09
C LEU A 168 8.38 8.72 -7.40
N GLY A 169 8.96 9.07 -8.54
CA GLY A 169 8.45 8.70 -9.86
C GLY A 169 8.38 7.19 -10.05
N ARG A 170 9.46 6.47 -9.71
CA ARG A 170 9.48 5.00 -9.77
C ARG A 170 8.49 4.35 -8.80
N LEU A 171 8.41 4.87 -7.59
CA LEU A 171 7.44 4.40 -6.59
C LEU A 171 5.99 4.69 -6.99
N ALA A 172 5.74 5.81 -7.69
CA ALA A 172 4.42 6.10 -8.22
C ALA A 172 4.00 5.10 -9.30
N ASP A 173 4.89 4.74 -10.20
CA ASP A 173 4.62 3.73 -11.24
C ASP A 173 4.38 2.35 -10.61
N LEU A 174 5.18 1.98 -9.61
CA LEU A 174 5.05 0.72 -8.90
C LEU A 174 3.73 0.65 -8.11
N ALA A 175 3.37 1.72 -7.39
CA ALA A 175 2.11 1.83 -6.66
C ALA A 175 0.90 1.78 -7.60
N ALA A 176 0.96 2.47 -8.73
CA ALA A 176 -0.10 2.44 -9.72
C ALA A 176 -0.29 1.05 -10.33
N ALA A 177 0.79 0.37 -10.72
CA ALA A 177 0.73 -1.00 -11.24
C ALA A 177 0.15 -1.98 -10.20
N PHE A 178 0.54 -1.85 -8.93
CA PHE A 178 0.02 -2.65 -7.83
C PHE A 178 -1.49 -2.42 -7.59
N LEU A 179 -1.94 -1.16 -7.66
CA LEU A 179 -3.36 -0.83 -7.56
C LEU A 179 -4.14 -1.35 -8.76
N ARG A 180 -3.60 -1.22 -9.98
CA ARG A 180 -4.22 -1.75 -11.19
C ARG A 180 -4.42 -3.27 -11.09
N ALA A 181 -3.41 -4.01 -10.63
CA ALA A 181 -3.52 -5.46 -10.41
C ALA A 181 -4.67 -5.82 -9.46
N GLN A 182 -4.83 -5.10 -8.35
CA GLN A 182 -5.94 -5.30 -7.41
C GLN A 182 -7.31 -4.95 -8.01
N ILE A 183 -7.41 -3.81 -8.71
CA ILE A 183 -8.69 -3.37 -9.30
C ILE A 183 -9.13 -4.31 -10.42
N LEU A 184 -8.22 -4.69 -11.31
CA LEU A 184 -8.50 -5.63 -12.40
C LEU A 184 -8.85 -7.03 -11.88
N ALA A 185 -8.34 -7.41 -10.70
CA ALA A 185 -8.70 -8.65 -10.02
C ALA A 185 -10.05 -8.58 -9.28
N GLY A 186 -10.69 -7.39 -9.19
CA GLY A 186 -12.05 -7.22 -8.67
C GLY A 186 -12.20 -6.28 -7.46
N ALA A 187 -11.15 -5.59 -7.02
CA ALA A 187 -11.30 -4.57 -5.99
C ALA A 187 -12.23 -3.44 -6.46
N SER A 188 -13.20 -3.08 -5.62
CA SER A 188 -14.30 -2.15 -5.95
C SER A 188 -13.96 -0.69 -5.68
N ALA A 189 -12.90 -0.42 -4.96
CA ALA A 189 -12.34 0.89 -4.63
C ALA A 189 -10.85 0.76 -4.35
N MET A 190 -10.14 1.88 -4.33
CA MET A 190 -8.73 1.91 -3.96
C MET A 190 -8.43 3.01 -2.95
N GLN A 191 -7.42 2.79 -2.12
CA GLN A 191 -6.90 3.78 -1.18
C GLN A 191 -5.38 3.90 -1.29
N LEU A 192 -4.90 5.14 -1.37
CA LEU A 192 -3.48 5.46 -1.32
C LEU A 192 -3.15 5.96 0.09
N PHE A 193 -2.26 5.23 0.79
CA PHE A 193 -1.87 5.55 2.16
C PHE A 193 -0.62 6.43 2.20
N ASP A 194 -0.77 7.69 2.61
CA ASP A 194 0.32 8.64 2.82
C ASP A 194 0.45 9.01 4.30
N SER A 195 0.69 8.00 5.10
CA SER A 195 0.63 8.07 6.58
C SER A 195 1.70 8.97 7.21
N TRP A 196 2.73 9.35 6.48
CA TRP A 196 3.83 10.17 7.01
C TRP A 196 3.90 11.57 6.41
N VAL A 197 2.99 11.91 5.50
CA VAL A 197 3.01 13.18 4.76
C VAL A 197 2.87 14.41 5.66
N GLY A 198 2.19 14.26 6.80
CA GLY A 198 2.05 15.33 7.79
C GLY A 198 3.36 15.78 8.45
N ALA A 199 4.46 15.01 8.27
CA ALA A 199 5.80 15.43 8.69
C ALA A 199 6.39 16.55 7.80
N LEU A 200 5.74 16.87 6.66
CA LEU A 200 6.18 17.90 5.72
C LEU A 200 5.37 19.19 5.86
N PRO A 201 6.02 20.35 5.76
CA PRO A 201 5.31 21.60 5.50
C PRO A 201 4.53 21.54 4.18
N ALA A 202 3.35 22.14 4.13
CA ALA A 202 2.48 22.13 2.96
C ALA A 202 3.15 22.59 1.65
N ARG A 203 4.13 23.52 1.74
CA ARG A 203 4.90 23.97 0.58
C ARG A 203 5.73 22.83 -0.01
N LEU A 204 6.50 22.11 0.81
CA LEU A 204 7.33 20.98 0.34
C LEU A 204 6.47 19.85 -0.21
N TYR A 205 5.32 19.57 0.44
CA TYR A 205 4.36 18.61 -0.10
C TYR A 205 3.91 18.98 -1.52
N ARG A 206 3.45 20.22 -1.74
CA ARG A 206 2.97 20.65 -3.06
C ARG A 206 4.05 20.61 -4.13
N GLU A 207 5.26 20.98 -3.75
CA GLU A 207 6.39 21.09 -4.70
C GLU A 207 6.99 19.72 -5.05
N HIS A 208 7.17 18.84 -4.06
CA HIS A 208 7.97 17.62 -4.23
C HIS A 208 7.19 16.31 -4.15
N VAL A 209 5.98 16.30 -3.59
CA VAL A 209 5.22 15.06 -3.32
C VAL A 209 3.94 14.98 -4.13
N LEU A 210 3.12 16.05 -4.12
CA LEU A 210 1.82 16.07 -4.79
C LEU A 210 1.86 15.61 -6.25
N PRO A 211 2.81 16.02 -7.10
CA PRO A 211 2.86 15.58 -8.50
C PRO A 211 2.96 14.06 -8.65
N HIS A 212 3.64 13.38 -7.72
CA HIS A 212 3.80 11.93 -7.74
C HIS A 212 2.55 11.19 -7.23
N SER A 213 1.84 11.75 -6.24
CA SER A 213 0.54 11.23 -5.83
C SER A 213 -0.50 11.40 -6.94
N GLU A 214 -0.53 12.55 -7.62
CA GLU A 214 -1.38 12.79 -8.79
C GLU A 214 -1.06 11.81 -9.93
N ARG A 215 0.22 11.50 -10.16
CA ARG A 215 0.65 10.50 -11.14
C ARG A 215 0.05 9.12 -10.84
N VAL A 216 0.02 8.67 -9.58
CA VAL A 216 -0.64 7.41 -9.19
C VAL A 216 -2.12 7.45 -9.55
N PHE A 217 -2.83 8.52 -9.17
CA PHE A 217 -4.26 8.66 -9.44
C PHE A 217 -4.59 8.75 -10.93
N ALA A 218 -3.73 9.40 -11.72
CA ALA A 218 -3.89 9.50 -13.16
C ALA A 218 -3.76 8.13 -13.83
N GLN A 219 -2.78 7.31 -13.40
CA GLN A 219 -2.52 5.99 -13.97
C GLN A 219 -3.60 4.93 -13.66
N VAL A 220 -4.52 5.20 -12.73
CA VAL A 220 -5.65 4.32 -12.40
C VAL A 220 -7.00 4.93 -12.74
N ALA A 221 -7.02 6.10 -13.38
CA ALA A 221 -8.24 6.87 -13.63
C ALA A 221 -9.21 6.15 -14.58
N ASP A 222 -8.67 5.43 -15.55
CA ASP A 222 -9.40 4.65 -16.56
C ASP A 222 -10.21 3.48 -15.97
N LEU A 223 -9.87 3.03 -14.76
CA LEU A 223 -10.51 1.86 -14.13
C LEU A 223 -11.86 2.17 -13.46
N GLY A 224 -12.25 3.45 -13.36
CA GLY A 224 -13.60 3.86 -12.97
C GLY A 224 -14.03 3.49 -11.54
N VAL A 225 -13.08 3.17 -10.64
CA VAL A 225 -13.37 2.88 -9.23
C VAL A 225 -13.21 4.14 -8.35
N PRO A 226 -13.92 4.23 -7.22
CA PRO A 226 -13.67 5.27 -6.21
C PRO A 226 -12.23 5.25 -5.74
N ARG A 227 -11.65 6.44 -5.59
CA ARG A 227 -10.26 6.65 -5.21
C ARG A 227 -10.19 7.48 -3.93
N VAL A 228 -9.49 6.96 -2.93
CA VAL A 228 -9.31 7.62 -1.62
C VAL A 228 -7.83 7.93 -1.44
N HIS A 229 -7.51 9.16 -1.04
CA HIS A 229 -6.18 9.54 -0.57
C HIS A 229 -6.28 9.76 0.95
N PHE A 230 -5.50 9.00 1.70
CA PHE A 230 -5.40 9.12 3.14
C PHE A 230 -4.02 9.73 3.47
N GLY A 231 -4.03 10.92 4.07
CA GLY A 231 -2.83 11.62 4.53
C GLY A 231 -3.03 12.15 5.95
N VAL A 232 -2.05 11.98 6.83
CA VAL A 232 -2.00 12.47 8.21
C VAL A 232 -0.63 13.02 8.54
#